data_3b0039b9ba010209fb41156aaa6333e0
#
_entry.id   3b0039b9ba010209fb41156aaa6333e0
#
_cell.length_a   1.000
_cell.length_b   1.000
_cell.length_c   1.000
_cell.angle_alpha   90.00
_cell.angle_beta   90.00
_cell.angle_gamma   90.00
#
_symmetry.space_group_name_H-M   'P 1'
#
loop_
_entity.id
_entity.type
_entity.pdbx_description
1 polymer ?
#
loop_
_entity_poly.entity_id
_entity_poly.type
_entity_poly.pdbx_seq_one_letter_code
_entity_poly.pdbx_strand_id
1 'polypeptide(L)'
;LRLAIALGLTLFLVLLRFDSERITRSDYFSYRTPWLGPVSYYALVVVFAIGIAVILPDGRAQLFLTGGDRDSVLPVMLLFVVVAMLNAVALAYLRFGAILPLPSELLPNRLLGAAANAVAEELQFRSIVLGMLLFAGLGTGLALVIQALLYGLAHRRLWQDREWYFLAGSVILGYAAGLATVTTGSVIPAMVGHFAVTMSFFAFAGARLRQRPI
;
A
#
# COMPACT_ATOMS: atom_id res chain seq x y z
N LEU A 1 8.58 20.49 18.64
CA LEU A 1 8.70 20.91 17.24
C LEU A 1 8.82 19.71 16.29
N ARG A 2 9.78 18.76 16.49
CA ARG A 2 10.02 17.60 15.60
C ARG A 2 8.77 16.76 15.38
N LEU A 3 8.07 16.39 16.46
CA LEU A 3 6.82 15.63 16.38
C LEU A 3 5.75 16.36 15.56
N ALA A 4 5.57 17.66 15.79
CA ALA A 4 4.59 18.45 15.05
C ALA A 4 4.88 18.50 13.55
N ILE A 5 6.16 18.61 13.16
CA ILE A 5 6.59 18.54 11.76
C ILE A 5 6.29 17.15 11.19
N ALA A 6 6.67 16.07 11.88
CA ALA A 6 6.44 14.71 11.42
C ALA A 6 4.93 14.41 11.26
N LEU A 7 4.10 14.84 12.20
CA LEU A 7 2.64 14.72 12.11
C LEU A 7 2.07 15.53 10.95
N GLY A 8 2.55 16.77 10.75
CA GLY A 8 2.14 17.60 9.62
C GLY A 8 2.48 16.97 8.26
N LEU A 9 3.68 16.43 8.10
CA LEU A 9 4.09 15.70 6.90
C LEU A 9 3.25 14.44 6.68
N THR A 10 2.95 13.69 7.75
CA THR A 10 2.09 12.51 7.70
C THR A 10 0.68 12.88 7.26
N LEU A 11 0.08 13.90 7.86
CA LEU A 11 -1.25 14.39 7.49
C LEU A 11 -1.28 14.85 6.04
N PHE A 12 -0.27 15.60 5.60
CA PHE A 12 -0.15 16.04 4.21
C PHE A 12 -0.12 14.85 3.24
N LEU A 13 0.66 13.80 3.52
CA LEU A 13 0.70 12.60 2.69
C LEU A 13 -0.64 11.86 2.65
N VAL A 14 -1.35 11.78 3.78
CA VAL A 14 -2.69 11.17 3.82
C VAL A 14 -3.66 11.97 2.95
N LEU A 15 -3.70 13.29 3.09
CA LEU A 15 -4.55 14.16 2.27
C LEU A 15 -4.17 14.08 0.79
N LEU A 16 -2.88 14.09 0.47
CA LEU A 16 -2.38 13.92 -0.89
C LEU A 16 -2.84 12.60 -1.51
N ARG A 17 -2.82 11.50 -0.74
CA ARG A 17 -3.31 10.20 -1.22
C ARG A 17 -4.80 10.25 -1.59
N PHE A 18 -5.60 10.92 -0.76
CA PHE A 18 -7.04 11.04 -1.03
C PHE A 18 -7.36 11.95 -2.21
N ASP A 19 -6.49 12.88 -2.56
CA ASP A 19 -6.64 13.80 -3.70
C ASP A 19 -5.65 13.51 -4.85
N SER A 20 -4.93 12.40 -4.77
CA SER A 20 -3.84 12.06 -5.70
C SER A 20 -4.26 12.06 -7.17
N GLU A 21 -5.51 11.72 -7.49
CA GLU A 21 -5.99 11.78 -8.87
C GLU A 21 -6.12 13.22 -9.40
N ARG A 22 -6.50 14.18 -8.56
CA ARG A 22 -6.51 15.58 -8.97
C ARG A 22 -5.12 16.05 -9.34
N ILE A 23 -4.11 15.59 -8.60
CA ILE A 23 -2.71 15.92 -8.80
C ILE A 23 -2.14 15.15 -10.00
N THR A 24 -2.39 13.84 -10.10
CA THR A 24 -1.84 12.99 -11.16
C THR A 24 -2.58 13.13 -12.50
N ARG A 25 -3.82 13.58 -12.50
CA ARG A 25 -4.62 13.90 -13.70
C ARG A 25 -4.62 15.38 -14.06
N SER A 26 -3.89 16.24 -13.35
CA SER A 26 -3.73 17.62 -13.79
C SER A 26 -3.11 17.60 -15.19
N ASP A 27 -3.53 18.53 -16.06
CA ASP A 27 -3.04 18.66 -17.44
C ASP A 27 -1.52 18.72 -17.55
N TYR A 28 -0.86 19.06 -16.46
CA TYR A 28 0.59 19.09 -16.33
C TYR A 28 1.24 17.70 -16.43
N PHE A 29 0.56 16.63 -15.94
CA PHE A 29 1.11 15.28 -15.87
C PHE A 29 0.49 14.29 -16.85
N SER A 30 -0.73 14.53 -17.34
CA SER A 30 -1.51 13.51 -18.03
C SER A 30 -1.26 13.39 -19.53
N TYR A 31 -0.94 14.48 -20.23
CA TYR A 31 -0.93 14.49 -21.69
C TYR A 31 0.41 14.10 -22.33
N ARG A 32 1.53 14.47 -21.74
CA ARG A 32 2.85 14.23 -22.34
C ARG A 32 3.66 13.10 -21.71
N THR A 33 3.41 12.80 -20.45
CA THR A 33 4.17 11.79 -19.69
C THR A 33 3.29 11.12 -18.65
N PRO A 34 2.43 10.16 -19.03
CA PRO A 34 1.43 9.54 -18.13
C PRO A 34 2.05 8.78 -16.95
N TRP A 35 3.33 8.42 -17.02
CA TRP A 35 4.08 7.79 -15.94
C TRP A 35 4.63 8.80 -14.91
N LEU A 36 4.76 10.07 -15.26
CA LEU A 36 5.40 11.07 -14.39
C LEU A 36 4.60 11.35 -13.12
N GLY A 37 3.27 11.36 -13.21
CA GLY A 37 2.40 11.54 -12.05
C GLY A 37 2.59 10.45 -10.99
N PRO A 38 2.45 9.16 -11.32
CA PRO A 38 2.71 8.07 -10.39
C PRO A 38 4.13 8.06 -9.83
N VAL A 39 5.14 8.28 -10.68
CA VAL A 39 6.55 8.32 -10.25
C VAL A 39 6.80 9.48 -9.30
N SER A 40 6.26 10.67 -9.58
CA SER A 40 6.39 11.83 -8.68
C SER A 40 5.74 11.58 -7.32
N TYR A 41 4.56 10.95 -7.30
CA TYR A 41 3.91 10.56 -6.06
C TYR A 41 4.75 9.54 -5.26
N TYR A 42 5.27 8.51 -5.91
CA TYR A 42 6.12 7.51 -5.25
C TYR A 42 7.41 8.11 -4.70
N ALA A 43 8.06 8.98 -5.49
CA ALA A 43 9.25 9.71 -5.04
C ALA A 43 8.95 10.59 -3.81
N LEU A 44 7.81 11.28 -3.80
CA LEU A 44 7.39 12.11 -2.68
C LEU A 44 7.18 11.28 -1.41
N VAL A 45 6.53 10.12 -1.50
CA VAL A 45 6.35 9.20 -0.36
C VAL A 45 7.70 8.77 0.21
N VAL A 46 8.66 8.39 -0.66
CA VAL A 46 10.00 7.98 -0.23
C VAL A 46 10.74 9.14 0.45
N VAL A 47 10.70 10.33 -0.13
CA VAL A 47 11.35 11.53 0.44
C VAL A 47 10.77 11.86 1.82
N PHE A 48 9.45 11.76 1.98
CA PHE A 48 8.81 12.02 3.27
C PHE A 48 9.12 10.93 4.30
N ALA A 49 9.17 9.65 3.89
CA ALA A 49 9.58 8.56 4.78
C ALA A 49 11.00 8.79 5.32
N ILE A 50 11.93 9.15 4.44
CA ILE A 50 13.31 9.50 4.83
C ILE A 50 13.32 10.73 5.74
N GLY A 51 12.60 11.80 5.36
CA GLY A 51 12.54 13.03 6.13
C GLY A 51 12.01 12.81 7.54
N ILE A 52 10.91 12.07 7.70
CA ILE A 52 10.34 11.75 9.01
C ILE A 52 11.32 10.85 9.80
N ALA A 53 11.93 9.85 9.17
CA ALA A 53 12.90 8.97 9.81
C ALA A 53 14.14 9.73 10.34
N VAL A 54 14.55 10.81 9.66
CA VAL A 54 15.68 11.66 10.10
C VAL A 54 15.25 12.60 11.25
N ILE A 55 14.01 13.09 11.21
CA ILE A 55 13.50 14.05 12.20
C ILE A 55 13.21 13.38 13.55
N LEU A 56 12.71 12.13 13.53
CA LEU A 56 12.32 11.41 14.76
C LEU A 56 13.54 10.79 15.44
N PRO A 57 13.57 10.76 16.79
CA PRO A 57 14.49 9.89 17.53
C PRO A 57 14.23 8.43 17.12
N ASP A 58 15.28 7.68 16.84
CA ASP A 58 15.18 6.29 16.36
C ASP A 58 14.20 6.08 15.20
N GLY A 59 14.04 7.10 14.34
CA GLY A 59 12.98 7.16 13.33
C GLY A 59 12.99 5.97 12.36
N ARG A 60 14.14 5.34 12.11
CA ARG A 60 14.18 4.10 11.30
C ARG A 60 13.45 2.96 11.98
N ALA A 61 13.65 2.77 13.28
CA ALA A 61 12.94 1.73 14.05
C ALA A 61 11.46 2.11 14.22
N GLN A 62 11.17 3.38 14.55
CA GLN A 62 9.81 3.89 14.69
C GLN A 62 8.96 3.74 13.43
N LEU A 63 9.57 3.85 12.26
CA LEU A 63 8.92 3.69 10.96
C LEU A 63 9.09 2.30 10.36
N PHE A 64 9.55 1.30 11.14
CA PHE A 64 9.76 -0.06 10.67
C PHE A 64 10.69 -0.19 9.45
N LEU A 65 11.62 0.76 9.29
CA LEU A 65 12.62 0.80 8.20
C LEU A 65 13.91 0.05 8.58
N THR A 66 13.74 -1.05 9.29
CA THR A 66 14.82 -1.96 9.72
C THR A 66 14.63 -3.33 9.08
N GLY A 67 15.63 -4.19 9.18
CA GLY A 67 15.51 -5.59 8.73
C GLY A 67 14.53 -6.43 9.56
N GLY A 68 14.10 -5.89 10.71
CA GLY A 68 13.21 -6.59 11.62
C GLY A 68 13.88 -7.73 12.40
N ASP A 69 13.07 -8.49 13.13
CA ASP A 69 13.51 -9.68 13.82
C ASP A 69 13.70 -10.84 12.82
N ARG A 70 14.92 -11.36 12.72
CA ARG A 70 15.33 -12.35 11.71
C ARG A 70 14.52 -13.65 11.79
N ASP A 71 14.11 -14.04 12.97
CA ASP A 71 13.42 -15.33 13.19
C ASP A 71 11.94 -15.22 12.78
N SER A 72 11.35 -14.04 12.86
CA SER A 72 9.93 -13.79 12.54
C SER A 72 9.70 -13.27 11.12
N VAL A 73 10.65 -12.53 10.53
CA VAL A 73 10.44 -11.87 9.21
C VAL A 73 10.09 -12.88 8.12
N LEU A 74 10.84 -13.95 7.96
CA LEU A 74 10.61 -14.90 6.87
C LEU A 74 9.29 -15.67 7.04
N PRO A 75 9.00 -16.33 8.19
CA PRO A 75 7.73 -17.04 8.33
C PRO A 75 6.52 -16.13 8.26
N VAL A 76 6.55 -14.92 8.85
CA VAL A 76 5.45 -13.95 8.75
C VAL A 76 5.26 -13.46 7.32
N MET A 77 6.35 -13.18 6.60
CA MET A 77 6.31 -12.80 5.19
C MET A 77 5.66 -13.88 4.33
N LEU A 78 6.05 -15.14 4.49
CA LEU A 78 5.47 -16.26 3.74
C LEU A 78 3.99 -16.43 4.05
N LEU A 79 3.61 -16.39 5.34
CA LEU A 79 2.21 -16.44 5.75
C LEU A 79 1.41 -15.28 5.14
N PHE A 80 1.94 -14.07 5.19
CA PHE A 80 1.26 -12.90 4.64
C PHE A 80 1.13 -12.99 3.11
N VAL A 81 2.13 -13.49 2.39
CA VAL A 81 2.03 -13.75 0.95
C VAL A 81 0.87 -14.69 0.64
N VAL A 82 0.72 -15.78 1.38
CA VAL A 82 -0.40 -16.72 1.20
C VAL A 82 -1.74 -16.04 1.46
N VAL A 83 -1.88 -15.29 2.55
CA VAL A 83 -3.10 -14.52 2.87
C VAL A 83 -3.41 -13.50 1.77
N ALA A 84 -2.40 -12.78 1.29
CA ALA A 84 -2.53 -11.79 0.22
C ALA A 84 -3.00 -12.43 -1.10
N MET A 85 -2.44 -13.57 -1.47
CA MET A 85 -2.84 -14.32 -2.67
C MET A 85 -4.28 -14.83 -2.56
N LEU A 86 -4.65 -15.41 -1.42
CA LEU A 86 -6.02 -15.88 -1.18
C LEU A 86 -7.03 -14.73 -1.24
N ASN A 87 -6.69 -13.59 -0.65
CA ASN A 87 -7.51 -12.37 -0.74
C ASN A 87 -7.70 -11.93 -2.21
N ALA A 88 -6.62 -11.89 -3.00
CA ALA A 88 -6.69 -11.52 -4.41
C ALA A 88 -7.56 -12.48 -5.24
N VAL A 89 -7.41 -13.79 -5.02
CA VAL A 89 -8.23 -14.82 -5.69
C VAL A 89 -9.69 -14.68 -5.32
N ALA A 90 -10.00 -14.53 -4.03
CA ALA A 90 -11.38 -14.36 -3.54
C ALA A 90 -12.03 -13.10 -4.15
N LEU A 91 -11.33 -11.97 -4.13
CA LEU A 91 -11.82 -10.73 -4.72
C LEU A 91 -11.98 -10.82 -6.24
N ALA A 92 -11.05 -11.46 -6.95
CA ALA A 92 -11.16 -11.68 -8.39
C ALA A 92 -12.39 -12.53 -8.74
N TYR A 93 -12.60 -13.60 -7.99
CA TYR A 93 -13.77 -14.48 -8.20
C TYR A 93 -15.10 -13.79 -7.86
N LEU A 94 -15.16 -13.10 -6.72
CA LEU A 94 -16.37 -12.36 -6.31
C LEU A 94 -16.74 -11.25 -7.30
N ARG A 95 -15.72 -10.63 -7.90
CA ARG A 95 -15.93 -9.53 -8.85
C ARG A 95 -16.30 -9.99 -10.25
N PHE A 96 -15.67 -11.06 -10.75
CA PHE A 96 -15.76 -11.44 -12.15
C PHE A 96 -16.45 -12.79 -12.37
N GLY A 97 -16.68 -13.56 -11.33
CA GLY A 97 -17.25 -14.92 -11.41
C GLY A 97 -16.37 -15.93 -12.15
N ALA A 98 -15.17 -15.53 -12.57
CA ALA A 98 -14.27 -16.36 -13.36
C ALA A 98 -12.80 -15.88 -13.18
N ILE A 99 -11.86 -16.79 -13.47
CA ILE A 99 -10.44 -16.48 -13.54
C ILE A 99 -10.09 -16.09 -14.98
N LEU A 100 -9.59 -14.87 -15.17
CA LEU A 100 -9.28 -14.27 -16.46
C LEU A 100 -7.87 -13.67 -16.44
N PRO A 101 -6.83 -14.46 -16.67
CA PRO A 101 -5.45 -14.02 -16.54
C PRO A 101 -5.06 -12.92 -17.53
N LEU A 102 -4.12 -12.08 -17.12
CA LEU A 102 -3.48 -11.12 -18.02
C LEU A 102 -2.63 -11.90 -19.02
N PRO A 103 -2.64 -11.51 -20.32
CA PRO A 103 -1.71 -12.05 -21.30
C PRO A 103 -0.25 -11.89 -20.84
N SER A 104 0.54 -12.95 -21.00
CA SER A 104 1.92 -13.03 -20.50
C SER A 104 2.83 -11.92 -21.03
N GLU A 105 2.59 -11.45 -22.24
CA GLU A 105 3.34 -10.38 -22.91
C GLU A 105 3.25 -9.04 -22.17
N LEU A 106 2.18 -8.84 -21.39
CA LEU A 106 1.95 -7.60 -20.63
C LEU A 106 2.54 -7.63 -19.22
N LEU A 107 2.93 -8.81 -18.71
CA LEU A 107 3.43 -8.99 -17.36
C LEU A 107 4.71 -8.17 -17.07
N PRO A 108 5.74 -8.11 -17.93
CA PRO A 108 6.96 -7.37 -17.65
C PRO A 108 6.71 -5.88 -17.38
N ASN A 109 5.83 -5.25 -18.17
CA ASN A 109 5.48 -3.83 -17.99
C ASN A 109 4.69 -3.57 -16.70
N ARG A 110 3.97 -4.57 -16.19
CA ARG A 110 3.19 -4.46 -14.94
C ARG A 110 4.02 -4.77 -13.70
N LEU A 111 5.06 -5.57 -13.83
CA LEU A 111 5.93 -6.01 -12.73
C LEU A 111 6.56 -4.81 -12.00
N LEU A 112 7.20 -3.92 -12.76
CA LEU A 112 7.87 -2.75 -12.18
C LEU A 112 6.87 -1.81 -11.52
N GLY A 113 5.74 -1.54 -12.17
CA GLY A 113 4.68 -0.72 -11.60
C GLY A 113 4.09 -1.31 -10.32
N ALA A 114 3.86 -2.63 -10.29
CA ALA A 114 3.38 -3.34 -9.11
C ALA A 114 4.38 -3.26 -7.95
N ALA A 115 5.67 -3.44 -8.22
CA ALA A 115 6.73 -3.33 -7.23
C ALA A 115 6.83 -1.90 -6.67
N ALA A 116 6.85 -0.89 -7.53
CA ALA A 116 6.91 0.51 -7.13
C ALA A 116 5.69 0.93 -6.30
N ASN A 117 4.49 0.49 -6.71
CA ASN A 117 3.26 0.75 -5.98
C ASN A 117 3.27 0.08 -4.60
N ALA A 118 3.67 -1.19 -4.52
CA ALA A 118 3.75 -1.91 -3.25
C ALA A 118 4.72 -1.20 -2.28
N VAL A 119 5.91 -0.82 -2.76
CA VAL A 119 6.87 -0.08 -1.92
C VAL A 119 6.29 1.25 -1.43
N ALA A 120 5.73 2.06 -2.33
CA ALA A 120 5.21 3.38 -1.97
C ALA A 120 4.02 3.29 -1.00
N GLU A 121 3.04 2.41 -1.27
CA GLU A 121 1.87 2.29 -0.40
C GLU A 121 2.23 1.71 0.98
N GLU A 122 3.15 0.73 1.05
CA GLU A 122 3.58 0.19 2.33
C GLU A 122 4.42 1.20 3.13
N LEU A 123 5.29 1.97 2.48
CA LEU A 123 5.97 3.10 3.14
C LEU A 123 4.97 4.11 3.69
N GLN A 124 3.93 4.44 2.93
CA GLN A 124 2.94 5.41 3.38
C GLN A 124 2.12 4.89 4.55
N PHE A 125 1.53 3.70 4.43
CA PHE A 125 0.54 3.23 5.41
C PHE A 125 1.17 2.48 6.59
N ARG A 126 2.17 1.61 6.37
CA ARG A 126 2.78 0.78 7.42
C ARG A 126 3.98 1.45 8.07
N SER A 127 4.79 2.17 7.29
CA SER A 127 5.87 2.93 7.89
C SER A 127 5.36 4.26 8.46
N ILE A 128 4.88 5.18 7.62
CA ILE A 128 4.58 6.54 8.06
C ILE A 128 3.31 6.57 8.93
N VAL A 129 2.16 6.14 8.41
CA VAL A 129 0.88 6.28 9.14
C VAL A 129 0.89 5.45 10.41
N LEU A 130 1.14 4.14 10.31
CA LEU A 130 1.15 3.24 11.48
C LEU A 130 2.24 3.63 12.47
N GLY A 131 3.48 3.85 12.00
CA GLY A 131 4.59 4.26 12.84
C GLY A 131 4.31 5.56 13.60
N MET A 132 3.71 6.56 12.94
CA MET A 132 3.35 7.82 13.59
C MET A 132 2.20 7.70 14.58
N LEU A 133 1.20 6.85 14.31
CA LEU A 133 0.13 6.56 15.27
C LEU A 133 0.69 5.94 16.55
N LEU A 134 1.58 4.96 16.40
CA LEU A 134 2.25 4.32 17.55
C LEU A 134 3.17 5.29 18.28
N PHE A 135 3.97 6.08 17.55
CA PHE A 135 4.84 7.10 18.13
C PHE A 135 4.05 8.18 18.89
N ALA A 136 2.85 8.52 18.43
CA ALA A 136 1.93 9.42 19.12
C ALA A 136 1.27 8.81 20.37
N GLY A 137 1.57 7.56 20.70
CA GLY A 137 1.10 6.87 21.90
C GLY A 137 -0.23 6.12 21.75
N LEU A 138 -0.72 5.90 20.52
CA LEU A 138 -1.90 5.07 20.34
C LEU A 138 -1.56 3.60 20.63
N GLY A 139 -2.48 2.89 21.29
CA GLY A 139 -2.35 1.45 21.48
C GLY A 139 -2.34 0.71 20.14
N THR A 140 -1.52 -0.35 20.04
CA THR A 140 -1.27 -1.10 18.80
C THR A 140 -2.54 -1.52 18.08
N GLY A 141 -3.54 -2.07 18.80
CA GLY A 141 -4.80 -2.51 18.20
C GLY A 141 -5.55 -1.37 17.50
N LEU A 142 -5.64 -0.20 18.15
CA LEU A 142 -6.32 0.98 17.59
C LEU A 142 -5.54 1.55 16.39
N ALA A 143 -4.22 1.62 16.50
CA ALA A 143 -3.36 2.08 15.40
C ALA A 143 -3.49 1.19 14.16
N LEU A 144 -3.53 -0.14 14.34
CA LEU A 144 -3.77 -1.11 13.26
C LEU A 144 -5.14 -0.90 12.59
N VAL A 145 -6.20 -0.69 13.38
CA VAL A 145 -7.54 -0.45 12.84
C VAL A 145 -7.60 0.85 12.05
N ILE A 146 -7.07 1.95 12.62
CA ILE A 146 -7.10 3.26 11.94
C ILE A 146 -6.32 3.21 10.62
N GLN A 147 -5.09 2.67 10.61
CA GLN A 147 -4.31 2.59 9.38
C GLN A 147 -4.98 1.67 8.33
N ALA A 148 -5.62 0.57 8.75
CA ALA A 148 -6.33 -0.35 7.85
C ALA A 148 -7.55 0.33 7.21
N LEU A 149 -8.32 1.09 8.00
CA LEU A 149 -9.44 1.87 7.48
C LEU A 149 -8.98 2.96 6.51
N LEU A 150 -7.91 3.69 6.84
CA LEU A 150 -7.34 4.70 5.93
C LEU A 150 -6.84 4.06 4.63
N TYR A 151 -6.22 2.89 4.71
CA TYR A 151 -5.80 2.13 3.54
C TYR A 151 -6.99 1.70 2.68
N GLY A 152 -8.02 1.11 3.29
CA GLY A 152 -9.26 0.77 2.59
C GLY A 152 -9.91 1.99 1.94
N LEU A 153 -10.04 3.10 2.68
CA LEU A 153 -10.60 4.36 2.15
C LEU A 153 -9.77 4.95 0.99
N ALA A 154 -8.46 4.74 0.97
CA ALA A 154 -7.61 5.15 -0.15
C ALA A 154 -7.94 4.40 -1.45
N HIS A 155 -8.58 3.24 -1.34
CA HIS A 155 -9.05 2.44 -2.48
C HIS A 155 -10.52 2.73 -2.85
N ARG A 156 -11.17 3.75 -2.25
CA ARG A 156 -12.60 4.06 -2.44
C ARG A 156 -13.06 4.22 -3.89
N ARG A 157 -12.17 4.57 -4.80
CA ARG A 157 -12.51 4.75 -6.22
C ARG A 157 -12.72 3.43 -6.95
N LEU A 158 -12.17 2.34 -6.41
CA LEU A 158 -12.47 1.00 -6.88
C LEU A 158 -13.91 0.59 -6.51
N TRP A 159 -14.60 1.38 -5.66
CA TRP A 159 -15.98 1.13 -5.22
C TRP A 159 -17.05 1.84 -6.02
N GLN A 160 -16.70 2.54 -7.07
CA GLN A 160 -17.69 3.28 -7.89
C GLN A 160 -18.88 2.40 -8.33
N ASP A 161 -18.66 1.07 -8.38
CA ASP A 161 -19.67 0.07 -8.73
C ASP A 161 -20.36 -0.55 -7.49
N ARG A 162 -20.27 0.07 -6.29
CA ARG A 162 -20.82 -0.41 -5.01
C ARG A 162 -20.24 -1.76 -4.56
N GLU A 163 -19.02 -2.07 -4.90
CA GLU A 163 -18.33 -3.31 -4.55
C GLU A 163 -17.78 -3.25 -3.11
N TRP A 164 -18.69 -3.29 -2.11
CA TRP A 164 -18.34 -3.22 -0.69
C TRP A 164 -17.32 -4.29 -0.25
N TYR A 165 -17.35 -5.47 -0.89
CA TYR A 165 -16.38 -6.54 -0.62
C TYR A 165 -14.95 -6.16 -1.01
N PHE A 166 -14.79 -5.29 -2.00
CA PHE A 166 -13.47 -4.78 -2.37
C PHE A 166 -12.90 -3.88 -1.27
N LEU A 167 -13.76 -3.05 -0.65
CA LEU A 167 -13.41 -2.30 0.55
C LEU A 167 -13.02 -3.23 1.69
N ALA A 168 -13.88 -4.19 2.00
CA ALA A 168 -13.64 -5.14 3.08
C ALA A 168 -12.31 -5.88 2.86
N GLY A 169 -12.07 -6.37 1.64
CA GLY A 169 -10.81 -7.01 1.26
C GLY A 169 -9.59 -6.10 1.42
N SER A 170 -9.71 -4.82 1.05
CA SER A 170 -8.64 -3.83 1.23
C SER A 170 -8.38 -3.55 2.71
N VAL A 171 -9.43 -3.42 3.53
CA VAL A 171 -9.28 -3.22 4.99
C VAL A 171 -8.64 -4.46 5.64
N ILE A 172 -9.10 -5.66 5.29
CA ILE A 172 -8.53 -6.93 5.81
C ILE A 172 -7.05 -7.03 5.43
N LEU A 173 -6.71 -6.79 4.16
CA LEU A 173 -5.33 -6.78 3.70
C LEU A 173 -4.51 -5.70 4.43
N GLY A 174 -5.09 -4.52 4.61
CA GLY A 174 -4.51 -3.42 5.35
C GLY A 174 -4.16 -3.79 6.79
N TYR A 175 -5.07 -4.45 7.47
CA TYR A 175 -4.88 -4.92 8.84
C TYR A 175 -3.81 -6.01 8.92
N ALA A 176 -3.87 -7.01 8.03
CA ALA A 176 -2.89 -8.11 7.99
C ALA A 176 -1.47 -7.61 7.71
N ALA A 177 -1.31 -6.67 6.77
CA ALA A 177 -0.02 -6.03 6.48
C ALA A 177 0.52 -5.22 7.66
N GLY A 178 -0.35 -4.47 8.34
CA GLY A 178 0.02 -3.75 9.56
C GLY A 178 0.45 -4.70 10.68
N LEU A 179 -0.30 -5.78 10.88
CA LEU A 179 0.05 -6.82 11.87
C LEU A 179 1.40 -7.47 11.55
N ALA A 180 1.64 -7.85 10.29
CA ALA A 180 2.93 -8.39 9.85
C ALA A 180 4.08 -7.41 10.13
N THR A 181 3.87 -6.11 9.88
CA THR A 181 4.85 -5.05 10.13
C THR A 181 5.18 -4.93 11.63
N VAL A 182 4.16 -4.85 12.49
CA VAL A 182 4.36 -4.72 13.94
C VAL A 182 5.02 -5.97 14.52
N THR A 183 4.56 -7.16 14.11
CA THR A 183 5.08 -8.44 14.62
C THR A 183 6.56 -8.63 14.29
N THR A 184 6.99 -8.17 13.13
CA THR A 184 8.38 -8.36 12.67
C THR A 184 9.29 -7.17 12.94
N GLY A 185 8.73 -6.01 13.28
CA GLY A 185 9.47 -4.76 13.37
C GLY A 185 9.98 -4.25 12.00
N SER A 186 9.41 -4.75 10.89
CA SER A 186 9.85 -4.42 9.53
C SER A 186 8.67 -4.29 8.56
N VAL A 187 8.75 -3.32 7.65
CA VAL A 187 7.77 -3.14 6.56
C VAL A 187 7.99 -4.12 5.41
N ILE A 188 9.12 -4.82 5.36
CA ILE A 188 9.48 -5.72 4.25
C ILE A 188 8.43 -6.81 4.00
N PRO A 189 7.92 -7.54 5.01
CA PRO A 189 6.87 -8.54 4.80
C PRO A 189 5.61 -7.97 4.16
N ALA A 190 5.23 -6.75 4.55
CA ALA A 190 4.08 -6.06 3.97
C ALA A 190 4.31 -5.70 2.49
N MET A 191 5.50 -5.19 2.14
CA MET A 191 5.87 -4.88 0.74
C MET A 191 5.81 -6.12 -0.16
N VAL A 192 6.38 -7.24 0.30
CA VAL A 192 6.40 -8.49 -0.47
C VAL A 192 4.99 -9.07 -0.61
N GLY A 193 4.19 -9.08 0.45
CA GLY A 193 2.81 -9.53 0.39
C GLY A 193 1.91 -8.64 -0.49
N HIS A 194 2.08 -7.33 -0.43
CA HIS A 194 1.35 -6.40 -1.31
C HIS A 194 1.74 -6.61 -2.78
N PHE A 195 3.02 -6.79 -3.07
CA PHE A 195 3.46 -7.16 -4.41
C PHE A 195 2.81 -8.47 -4.86
N ALA A 196 2.77 -9.49 -4.00
CA ALA A 196 2.15 -10.78 -4.28
C ALA A 196 0.64 -10.64 -4.57
N VAL A 197 -0.11 -9.82 -3.80
CA VAL A 197 -1.54 -9.58 -4.09
C VAL A 197 -1.74 -8.93 -5.45
N THR A 198 -0.94 -7.93 -5.80
CA THR A 198 -1.04 -7.22 -7.07
C THR A 198 -0.73 -8.16 -8.25
N MET A 199 0.31 -8.97 -8.14
CA MET A 199 0.66 -9.98 -9.15
C MET A 199 -0.41 -11.06 -9.27
N SER A 200 -1.02 -11.48 -8.16
CA SER A 200 -2.12 -12.43 -8.16
C SER A 200 -3.36 -11.86 -8.85
N PHE A 201 -3.67 -10.58 -8.66
CA PHE A 201 -4.73 -9.92 -9.43
C PHE A 201 -4.46 -9.93 -10.93
N PHE A 202 -3.25 -9.67 -11.38
CA PHE A 202 -2.90 -9.80 -12.79
C PHE A 202 -3.01 -11.23 -13.28
N ALA A 203 -2.57 -12.20 -12.49
CA ALA A 203 -2.66 -13.62 -12.83
C ALA A 203 -4.12 -14.12 -12.91
N PHE A 204 -5.03 -13.62 -12.08
CA PHE A 204 -6.39 -14.15 -11.98
C PHE A 204 -7.48 -13.28 -12.61
N ALA A 205 -7.25 -11.98 -12.78
CA ALA A 205 -8.26 -11.04 -13.25
C ALA A 205 -7.77 -10.03 -14.29
N GLY A 206 -6.51 -10.10 -14.72
CA GLY A 206 -5.86 -9.05 -15.50
C GLY A 206 -6.50 -8.77 -16.87
N ALA A 207 -7.11 -9.76 -17.50
CA ALA A 207 -7.79 -9.57 -18.79
C ALA A 207 -8.99 -8.61 -18.68
N ARG A 208 -9.71 -8.63 -17.56
CA ARG A 208 -10.85 -7.71 -17.31
C ARG A 208 -10.41 -6.31 -16.92
N LEU A 209 -9.28 -6.17 -16.24
CA LEU A 209 -8.72 -4.86 -15.90
C LEU A 209 -8.31 -4.06 -17.15
N ARG A 210 -8.05 -4.73 -18.27
CA ARG A 210 -7.74 -4.10 -19.56
C ARG A 210 -8.95 -3.49 -20.26
N GLN A 211 -10.15 -3.99 -19.99
CA GLN A 211 -11.38 -3.58 -20.70
C GLN A 211 -12.01 -2.30 -20.15
N ARG A 212 -11.55 -1.81 -19.00
CA ARG A 212 -11.98 -0.51 -18.46
C ARG A 212 -10.89 0.51 -18.80
N PRO A 213 -11.19 1.59 -19.55
CA PRO A 213 -10.27 2.73 -19.66
C PRO A 213 -10.05 3.29 -18.26
N ILE A 214 -8.77 3.39 -17.88
CA ILE A 214 -8.33 4.06 -16.65
C ILE A 214 -8.57 5.56 -16.79
#